data_8e8341ba5ede3e97ff1ac087b66f091a
#
_entry.id   8e8341ba5ede3e97ff1ac087b66f091a
#
_cell.length_a   1.000
_cell.length_b   1.000
_cell.length_c   1.000
_cell.angle_alpha   90.00
_cell.angle_beta   90.00
_cell.angle_gamma   90.00
#
_symmetry.space_group_name_H-M   'P 1'
#
loop_
_entity.id
_entity.type
_entity.pdbx_description
1 polymer ?
#
loop_
_entity_poly.entity_id
_entity_poly.type
_entity_poly.pdbx_seq_one_letter_code
_entity_poly.pdbx_strand_id
1 'polypeptide(L)'
;ENYTDDMLKGIYAVHKNQVKCAAGDLRCYCTAKKVPGKVAIITGGGNGHLPLFLGYVGDGMLDGCGVGDVFQSPSGKQIYNITKEVEAGAGALYLYGNYTGDIMVFDDAAERCENSSQDVNVRRGVAGIFFMYKAAGAKARAMGTLDEVLAAAQKAKDATRTVGFALTPCIIPEKGAPNFELGENEMAMGMGIHGEPGIWNGPIKTADEIA
;
A
#
# COMPACT_ATOMS: atom_id res chain seq x y z
N GLU A 1 0.40 -6.89 22.88
CA GLU A 1 -1.05 -6.56 22.64
C GLU A 1 -1.25 -5.20 21.96
N ASN A 2 -0.44 -4.18 22.24
CA ASN A 2 -0.59 -2.83 21.68
C ASN A 2 0.46 -2.49 20.61
N TYR A 3 1.12 -3.49 20.06
CA TYR A 3 2.25 -3.32 19.13
C TYR A 3 1.96 -2.35 17.99
N THR A 4 0.84 -2.54 17.28
CA THR A 4 0.44 -1.68 16.16
C THR A 4 0.24 -0.23 16.58
N ASP A 5 -0.51 -0.01 17.64
CA ASP A 5 -0.85 1.35 18.10
C ASP A 5 0.39 2.08 18.64
N ASP A 6 1.26 1.37 19.36
CA ASP A 6 2.52 1.97 19.87
C ASP A 6 3.50 2.28 18.75
N MET A 7 3.59 1.42 17.74
CA MET A 7 4.35 1.70 16.53
C MET A 7 3.82 2.93 15.79
N LEU A 8 2.51 3.02 15.57
CA LEU A 8 1.88 4.17 14.91
C LEU A 8 2.07 5.47 15.70
N LYS A 9 1.96 5.45 17.03
CA LYS A 9 2.26 6.60 17.88
C LYS A 9 3.72 7.05 17.71
N GLY A 10 4.65 6.10 17.68
CA GLY A 10 6.07 6.38 17.47
C GLY A 10 6.35 7.02 16.11
N ILE A 11 5.81 6.46 15.04
CA ILE A 11 5.94 7.00 13.68
C ILE A 11 5.34 8.41 13.61
N TYR A 12 4.14 8.61 14.15
CA TYR A 12 3.49 9.92 14.17
C TYR A 12 4.30 10.97 14.96
N ALA A 13 4.85 10.60 16.11
CA ALA A 13 5.65 11.51 16.93
C ALA A 13 6.90 12.04 16.17
N VAL A 14 7.53 11.19 15.36
CA VAL A 14 8.69 11.56 14.55
C VAL A 14 8.30 12.41 13.34
N HIS A 15 7.18 12.10 12.69
CA HIS A 15 6.79 12.67 11.40
C HIS A 15 5.63 13.68 11.46
N LYS A 16 5.20 14.13 12.64
CA LYS A 16 4.06 15.03 12.85
C LYS A 16 4.10 16.34 12.05
N ASN A 17 5.26 16.74 11.55
CA ASN A 17 5.40 17.93 10.69
C ASN A 17 5.09 17.63 9.21
N GLN A 18 5.06 16.35 8.83
CA GLN A 18 4.85 15.89 7.46
C GLN A 18 3.48 15.25 7.28
N VAL A 19 2.97 14.62 8.35
CA VAL A 19 1.70 13.88 8.35
C VAL A 19 0.76 14.35 9.45
N LYS A 20 -0.52 14.17 9.23
CA LYS A 20 -1.61 14.33 10.20
C LYS A 20 -2.51 13.10 10.16
N CYS A 21 -3.39 12.95 11.15
CA CYS A 21 -4.35 11.86 11.19
C CYS A 21 -5.77 12.36 10.93
N ALA A 22 -6.46 11.76 9.95
CA ALA A 22 -7.85 12.08 9.68
C ALA A 22 -8.76 11.60 10.82
N ALA A 23 -9.79 12.37 11.12
CA ALA A 23 -10.80 12.05 12.14
C ALA A 23 -10.23 11.69 13.53
N GLY A 24 -9.00 12.07 13.84
CA GLY A 24 -8.34 11.73 15.11
C GLY A 24 -7.92 10.25 15.20
N ASP A 25 -7.98 9.49 14.12
CA ASP A 25 -7.62 8.07 14.07
C ASP A 25 -6.17 7.93 13.59
N LEU A 26 -5.28 7.38 14.44
CA LEU A 26 -3.89 7.11 14.13
C LEU A 26 -3.68 6.12 12.98
N ARG A 27 -4.72 5.40 12.58
CA ARG A 27 -4.70 4.49 11.42
C ARG A 27 -5.05 5.18 10.09
N CYS A 28 -5.33 6.49 10.13
CA CYS A 28 -5.72 7.31 8.98
C CYS A 28 -4.65 8.38 8.70
N TYR A 29 -3.51 7.97 8.15
CA TYR A 29 -2.41 8.89 7.84
C TYR A 29 -2.72 9.73 6.60
N CYS A 30 -2.51 11.04 6.72
CA CYS A 30 -2.68 12.01 5.64
C CYS A 30 -1.47 12.94 5.57
N THR A 31 -1.17 13.45 4.37
CA THR A 31 -0.21 14.56 4.25
C THR A 31 -0.66 15.75 5.09
N ALA A 32 0.28 16.40 5.78
CA ALA A 32 -0.03 17.59 6.59
C ALA A 32 -0.50 18.77 5.72
N LYS A 33 -0.01 18.86 4.47
CA LYS A 33 -0.28 19.94 3.55
C LYS A 33 -1.24 19.51 2.44
N LYS A 34 -2.47 20.02 2.48
CA LYS A 34 -3.44 19.88 1.40
C LYS A 34 -3.21 20.94 0.32
N VAL A 35 -3.19 20.54 -0.96
CA VAL A 35 -3.00 21.43 -2.10
C VAL A 35 -4.32 21.55 -2.86
N PRO A 36 -4.98 22.71 -2.88
CA PRO A 36 -6.25 22.89 -3.59
C PRO A 36 -6.13 22.56 -5.09
N GLY A 37 -7.09 21.84 -5.63
CA GLY A 37 -7.13 21.45 -7.05
C GLY A 37 -6.14 20.36 -7.47
N LYS A 38 -5.41 19.76 -6.51
CA LYS A 38 -4.53 18.61 -6.76
C LYS A 38 -5.31 17.30 -6.61
N VAL A 39 -5.14 16.37 -7.54
CA VAL A 39 -5.64 15.00 -7.41
C VAL A 39 -5.02 14.33 -6.18
N ALA A 40 -5.85 13.78 -5.30
CA ALA A 40 -5.40 13.05 -4.13
C ALA A 40 -5.03 11.61 -4.50
N ILE A 41 -3.92 11.10 -3.98
CA ILE A 41 -3.49 9.71 -4.18
C ILE A 41 -3.52 8.99 -2.84
N ILE A 42 -4.32 7.94 -2.76
CA ILE A 42 -4.62 7.24 -1.51
C ILE A 42 -4.32 5.76 -1.66
N THR A 43 -3.74 5.18 -0.63
CA THR A 43 -3.48 3.75 -0.49
C THR A 43 -3.92 3.23 0.87
N GLY A 44 -3.76 1.96 1.08
CA GLY A 44 -3.93 1.30 2.37
C GLY A 44 -3.47 -0.15 2.32
N GLY A 45 -3.28 -0.70 3.49
CA GLY A 45 -2.87 -2.09 3.66
C GLY A 45 -2.47 -2.38 5.09
N GLY A 46 -2.02 -3.61 5.35
CA GLY A 46 -1.60 -4.06 6.66
C GLY A 46 -0.31 -3.39 7.13
N ASN A 47 -0.19 -3.16 8.43
CA ASN A 47 0.99 -2.53 9.01
C ASN A 47 2.24 -3.41 9.02
N GLY A 48 2.12 -4.72 8.84
CA GLY A 48 3.24 -5.68 8.81
C GLY A 48 4.17 -5.53 7.60
N HIS A 49 3.87 -4.61 6.69
CA HIS A 49 4.56 -4.45 5.41
C HIS A 49 5.46 -3.21 5.32
N LEU A 50 5.77 -2.54 6.43
CA LEU A 50 6.57 -1.31 6.42
C LEU A 50 7.87 -1.45 5.61
N PRO A 51 8.25 -0.40 4.87
CA PRO A 51 7.67 0.95 4.76
C PRO A 51 6.36 1.04 3.96
N LEU A 52 5.95 -0.02 3.26
CA LEU A 52 4.61 -0.11 2.70
C LEU A 52 3.59 -0.09 3.85
N PHE A 53 2.58 0.69 3.84
CA PHE A 53 2.14 1.61 2.75
C PHE A 53 2.33 3.06 3.22
N LEU A 54 2.22 3.28 4.53
CA LEU A 54 2.21 4.61 5.15
C LEU A 54 3.54 5.37 5.02
N GLY A 55 4.67 4.68 4.89
CA GLY A 55 5.99 5.29 4.72
C GLY A 55 6.15 6.11 3.43
N TYR A 56 5.18 6.05 2.53
CA TYR A 56 5.17 6.80 1.27
C TYR A 56 4.20 7.99 1.26
N VAL A 57 3.58 8.32 2.40
CA VAL A 57 2.75 9.52 2.53
C VAL A 57 3.64 10.76 2.58
N GLY A 58 3.56 11.60 1.56
CA GLY A 58 4.37 12.82 1.46
C GLY A 58 4.31 13.49 0.10
N ASP A 59 5.00 14.62 -0.03
CA ASP A 59 4.98 15.45 -1.22
C ASP A 59 5.50 14.72 -2.48
N GLY A 60 4.72 14.74 -3.55
CA GLY A 60 5.04 14.06 -4.81
C GLY A 60 4.86 12.55 -4.79
N MET A 61 4.29 11.99 -3.71
CA MET A 61 3.97 10.57 -3.54
C MET A 61 2.49 10.42 -3.16
N LEU A 62 2.18 9.83 -1.99
CA LEU A 62 0.82 9.61 -1.51
C LEU A 62 0.32 10.79 -0.67
N ASP A 63 -0.98 11.07 -0.76
CA ASP A 63 -1.67 12.04 0.10
C ASP A 63 -2.29 11.39 1.32
N GLY A 64 -2.62 10.10 1.25
CA GLY A 64 -3.21 9.38 2.36
C GLY A 64 -2.95 7.89 2.35
N CYS A 65 -2.98 7.29 3.54
CA CYS A 65 -2.82 5.86 3.75
C CYS A 65 -3.66 5.36 4.92
N GLY A 66 -4.51 4.36 4.66
CA GLY A 66 -5.19 3.59 5.70
C GLY A 66 -4.30 2.45 6.19
N VAL A 67 -4.18 2.30 7.51
CA VAL A 67 -3.32 1.30 8.14
C VAL A 67 -4.16 0.26 8.86
N GLY A 68 -4.15 -0.95 8.35
CA GLY A 68 -4.78 -2.10 9.00
C GLY A 68 -3.96 -2.70 10.15
N ASP A 69 -4.43 -3.79 10.70
CA ASP A 69 -3.64 -4.61 11.63
C ASP A 69 -2.56 -5.42 10.88
N VAL A 70 -1.81 -6.26 11.62
CA VAL A 70 -0.74 -7.04 11.01
C VAL A 70 -1.31 -7.94 9.91
N PHE A 71 -0.91 -7.69 8.66
CA PHE A 71 -1.38 -8.39 7.45
C PHE A 71 -2.89 -8.32 7.21
N GLN A 72 -3.56 -7.29 7.74
CA GLN A 72 -4.99 -7.06 7.55
C GLN A 72 -5.22 -5.71 6.87
N SER A 73 -6.20 -5.67 5.98
CA SER A 73 -6.61 -4.42 5.32
C SER A 73 -7.24 -3.45 6.32
N PRO A 74 -7.13 -2.12 6.11
CA PRO A 74 -7.89 -1.14 6.87
C PRO A 74 -9.40 -1.29 6.62
N SER A 75 -10.23 -0.52 7.29
CA SER A 75 -11.67 -0.48 6.99
C SER A 75 -12.01 0.54 5.91
N GLY A 76 -13.09 0.31 5.14
CA GLY A 76 -13.60 1.27 4.15
C GLY A 76 -13.95 2.63 4.77
N LYS A 77 -14.41 2.66 6.03
CA LYS A 77 -14.62 3.90 6.79
C LYS A 77 -13.33 4.70 6.98
N GLN A 78 -12.21 4.04 7.24
CA GLN A 78 -10.91 4.70 7.38
C GLN A 78 -10.47 5.32 6.05
N ILE A 79 -10.57 4.56 4.95
CA ILE A 79 -10.25 5.08 3.61
C ILE A 79 -11.16 6.25 3.24
N TYR A 80 -12.46 6.16 3.52
CA TYR A 80 -13.40 7.26 3.31
C TYR A 80 -13.03 8.52 4.13
N ASN A 81 -12.66 8.38 5.39
CA ASN A 81 -12.24 9.51 6.23
C ASN A 81 -10.97 10.17 5.68
N ILE A 82 -10.01 9.36 5.22
CA ILE A 82 -8.80 9.85 4.56
C ILE A 82 -9.16 10.61 3.29
N THR A 83 -10.03 10.04 2.45
CA THR A 83 -10.46 10.68 1.19
C THR A 83 -11.05 12.06 1.45
N LYS A 84 -11.97 12.18 2.40
CA LYS A 84 -12.54 13.48 2.78
C LYS A 84 -11.50 14.48 3.27
N GLU A 85 -10.47 14.01 3.94
CA GLU A 85 -9.43 14.87 4.49
C GLU A 85 -8.49 15.39 3.39
N VAL A 86 -8.12 14.56 2.40
CA VAL A 86 -7.09 14.91 1.42
C VAL A 86 -7.64 15.36 0.06
N GLU A 87 -8.84 14.96 -0.33
CA GLU A 87 -9.48 15.38 -1.59
C GLU A 87 -9.65 16.90 -1.59
N ALA A 88 -9.26 17.56 -2.67
CA ALA A 88 -9.11 19.01 -2.78
C ALA A 88 -9.80 19.61 -4.02
N GLY A 89 -10.83 18.97 -4.55
CA GLY A 89 -11.66 19.43 -5.67
C GLY A 89 -11.25 18.87 -7.04
N ALA A 90 -10.24 18.01 -7.12
CA ALA A 90 -9.79 17.38 -8.38
C ALA A 90 -9.99 15.87 -8.43
N GLY A 91 -10.67 15.29 -7.43
CA GLY A 91 -10.88 13.87 -7.29
C GLY A 91 -9.75 13.13 -6.60
N ALA A 92 -9.96 11.82 -6.41
CA ALA A 92 -9.01 10.94 -5.75
C ALA A 92 -8.74 9.68 -6.59
N LEU A 93 -7.48 9.24 -6.61
CA LEU A 93 -7.04 7.99 -7.21
C LEU A 93 -6.63 7.03 -6.10
N TYR A 94 -7.25 5.85 -6.08
CA TYR A 94 -6.86 4.75 -5.20
C TYR A 94 -5.84 3.84 -5.86
N LEU A 95 -4.69 3.67 -5.23
CA LEU A 95 -3.62 2.77 -5.65
C LEU A 95 -3.31 1.79 -4.52
N TYR A 96 -3.74 0.57 -4.65
CA TYR A 96 -3.62 -0.46 -3.61
C TYR A 96 -3.23 -1.83 -4.18
N GLY A 97 -2.86 -2.77 -3.31
CA GLY A 97 -2.45 -4.11 -3.69
C GLY A 97 -3.62 -4.94 -4.24
N ASN A 98 -3.34 -5.86 -5.15
CA ASN A 98 -4.33 -6.81 -5.66
C ASN A 98 -4.58 -7.95 -4.64
N TYR A 99 -5.06 -7.58 -3.47
CA TYR A 99 -5.45 -8.46 -2.38
C TYR A 99 -6.95 -8.36 -2.15
N THR A 100 -7.64 -9.49 -1.94
CA THR A 100 -9.10 -9.51 -1.85
C THR A 100 -9.64 -8.58 -0.77
N GLY A 101 -9.00 -8.53 0.39
CA GLY A 101 -9.38 -7.63 1.48
C GLY A 101 -9.26 -6.16 1.09
N ASP A 102 -8.16 -5.78 0.45
CA ASP A 102 -7.96 -4.40 -0.01
C ASP A 102 -8.98 -4.02 -1.09
N ILE A 103 -9.23 -4.90 -2.05
CA ILE A 103 -10.24 -4.67 -3.11
C ILE A 103 -11.60 -4.36 -2.47
N MET A 104 -12.09 -5.20 -1.57
CA MET A 104 -13.37 -5.01 -0.89
C MET A 104 -13.45 -3.69 -0.11
N VAL A 105 -12.36 -3.33 0.56
CA VAL A 105 -12.25 -2.11 1.38
C VAL A 105 -12.29 -0.85 0.52
N PHE A 106 -11.54 -0.85 -0.59
CA PHE A 106 -11.50 0.31 -1.49
C PHE A 106 -12.78 0.45 -2.31
N ASP A 107 -13.47 -0.66 -2.62
CA ASP A 107 -14.81 -0.63 -3.22
C ASP A 107 -15.84 -0.02 -2.26
N ASP A 108 -15.90 -0.47 -1.00
CA ASP A 108 -16.76 0.13 0.02
C ASP A 108 -16.48 1.64 0.19
N ALA A 109 -15.21 2.04 0.17
CA ALA A 109 -14.84 3.44 0.26
C ALA A 109 -15.26 4.24 -0.98
N ALA A 110 -15.11 3.67 -2.18
CA ALA A 110 -15.51 4.30 -3.43
C ALA A 110 -17.03 4.45 -3.54
N GLU A 111 -17.79 3.43 -3.15
CA GLU A 111 -19.26 3.50 -3.06
C GLU A 111 -19.73 4.61 -2.12
N ARG A 112 -19.04 4.79 -0.99
CA ARG A 112 -19.31 5.92 -0.06
C ARG A 112 -18.98 7.28 -0.66
N CYS A 113 -18.12 7.33 -1.67
CA CYS A 113 -17.72 8.55 -2.39
C CYS A 113 -18.47 8.77 -3.72
N GLU A 114 -19.45 7.93 -4.06
CA GLU A 114 -20.33 8.02 -5.24
C GLU A 114 -19.69 7.82 -6.62
N ASN A 115 -18.57 7.09 -6.77
CA ASN A 115 -18.10 6.63 -8.11
C ASN A 115 -16.98 5.60 -8.05
N SER A 116 -17.10 4.49 -8.76
CA SER A 116 -15.98 3.57 -8.97
C SER A 116 -15.97 2.91 -10.36
N SER A 117 -14.78 2.64 -10.90
CA SER A 117 -14.55 1.74 -12.03
C SER A 117 -13.37 0.83 -11.74
N GLN A 118 -13.47 -0.47 -12.03
CA GLN A 118 -12.42 -1.45 -11.75
C GLN A 118 -12.02 -2.30 -12.95
N ASP A 119 -10.71 -2.62 -12.99
CA ASP A 119 -10.17 -3.72 -13.80
C ASP A 119 -9.28 -4.61 -12.91
N VAL A 120 -9.64 -5.90 -12.77
CA VAL A 120 -8.99 -6.84 -11.85
C VAL A 120 -8.11 -7.81 -12.64
N ASN A 121 -6.80 -7.56 -12.67
CA ASN A 121 -5.80 -8.50 -13.16
C ASN A 121 -5.04 -9.14 -11.99
N VAL A 122 -5.00 -10.47 -11.93
CA VAL A 122 -4.25 -11.21 -10.91
C VAL A 122 -2.75 -11.04 -11.16
N ARG A 123 -2.08 -10.28 -10.29
CA ARG A 123 -0.63 -10.08 -10.30
C ARG A 123 -0.04 -10.41 -8.94
N ARG A 124 1.16 -11.00 -8.91
CA ARG A 124 1.96 -11.25 -7.71
C ARG A 124 3.11 -10.27 -7.65
N GLY A 125 3.52 -9.90 -6.43
CA GLY A 125 4.63 -8.99 -6.17
C GLY A 125 4.16 -7.63 -5.66
N VAL A 126 4.95 -7.02 -4.77
CA VAL A 126 4.53 -5.86 -3.97
C VAL A 126 5.38 -4.64 -4.24
N ALA A 127 6.70 -4.78 -4.33
CA ALA A 127 7.63 -3.67 -4.46
C ALA A 127 7.33 -2.77 -5.67
N GLY A 128 6.77 -3.30 -6.73
CA GLY A 128 6.44 -2.56 -7.94
C GLY A 128 5.42 -1.43 -7.73
N ILE A 129 4.55 -1.51 -6.74
CA ILE A 129 3.54 -0.48 -6.46
C ILE A 129 4.19 0.89 -6.13
N PHE A 130 5.39 0.88 -5.58
CA PHE A 130 6.17 2.09 -5.32
C PHE A 130 6.34 2.96 -6.58
N PHE A 131 6.58 2.37 -7.74
CA PHE A 131 6.73 3.10 -8.99
C PHE A 131 5.43 3.75 -9.45
N MET A 132 4.28 3.12 -9.18
CA MET A 132 2.97 3.72 -9.44
C MET A 132 2.74 4.92 -8.54
N TYR A 133 3.04 4.82 -7.24
CA TYR A 133 2.96 5.96 -6.31
C TYR A 133 3.81 7.14 -6.78
N LYS A 134 5.04 6.86 -7.21
CA LYS A 134 5.98 7.89 -7.67
C LYS A 134 5.51 8.55 -8.97
N ALA A 135 5.07 7.78 -9.95
CA ALA A 135 4.61 8.29 -11.25
C ALA A 135 3.32 9.11 -11.10
N ALA A 136 2.32 8.56 -10.41
CA ALA A 136 1.05 9.23 -10.14
C ALA A 136 1.26 10.47 -9.25
N GLY A 137 2.05 10.35 -8.18
CA GLY A 137 2.36 11.45 -7.26
C GLY A 137 3.07 12.62 -7.93
N ALA A 138 4.04 12.34 -8.80
CA ALA A 138 4.72 13.38 -9.57
C ALA A 138 3.78 14.09 -10.54
N LYS A 139 2.89 13.35 -11.22
CA LYS A 139 1.91 13.92 -12.15
C LYS A 139 0.85 14.74 -11.41
N ALA A 140 0.36 14.26 -10.27
CA ALA A 140 -0.58 15.00 -9.43
C ALA A 140 0.07 16.27 -8.85
N ARG A 141 1.34 16.21 -8.42
CA ARG A 141 2.09 17.38 -7.97
C ARG A 141 2.25 18.44 -9.06
N ALA A 142 2.37 18.02 -10.31
CA ALA A 142 2.38 18.89 -11.48
C ALA A 142 0.98 19.38 -11.87
N MET A 143 -0.04 19.19 -11.03
CA MET A 143 -1.44 19.62 -11.25
C MET A 143 -2.08 18.97 -12.48
N GLY A 144 -1.72 17.72 -12.80
CA GLY A 144 -2.39 16.93 -13.83
C GLY A 144 -3.84 16.61 -13.46
N THR A 145 -4.69 16.45 -14.47
CA THR A 145 -6.07 16.00 -14.30
C THR A 145 -6.12 14.56 -13.76
N LEU A 146 -7.28 14.12 -13.28
CA LEU A 146 -7.44 12.74 -12.78
C LEU A 146 -7.08 11.70 -13.85
N ASP A 147 -7.52 11.92 -15.11
CA ASP A 147 -7.21 11.04 -16.23
C ASP A 147 -5.70 10.99 -16.53
N GLU A 148 -5.02 12.12 -16.47
CA GLU A 148 -3.57 12.18 -16.68
C GLU A 148 -2.79 11.49 -15.56
N VAL A 149 -3.25 11.62 -14.32
CA VAL A 149 -2.66 10.95 -13.15
C VAL A 149 -2.88 9.44 -13.23
N LEU A 150 -4.09 9.02 -13.60
CA LEU A 150 -4.41 7.61 -13.84
C LEU A 150 -3.55 7.02 -14.98
N ALA A 151 -3.43 7.72 -16.11
CA ALA A 151 -2.60 7.29 -17.23
C ALA A 151 -1.12 7.14 -16.85
N ALA A 152 -0.59 8.03 -16.00
CA ALA A 152 0.77 7.92 -15.48
C ALA A 152 0.95 6.67 -14.59
N ALA A 153 -0.01 6.38 -13.72
CA ALA A 153 -0.01 5.18 -12.90
C ALA A 153 -0.09 3.90 -13.75
N GLN A 154 -0.99 3.86 -14.73
CA GLN A 154 -1.15 2.72 -15.64
C GLN A 154 0.12 2.46 -16.47
N LYS A 155 0.72 3.50 -17.03
CA LYS A 155 1.98 3.40 -17.75
C LYS A 155 3.10 2.81 -16.88
N ALA A 156 3.22 3.26 -15.64
CA ALA A 156 4.16 2.71 -14.68
C ALA A 156 3.86 1.24 -14.38
N LYS A 157 2.57 0.90 -14.16
CA LYS A 157 2.11 -0.47 -13.93
C LYS A 157 2.50 -1.41 -15.08
N ASP A 158 2.29 -0.99 -16.32
CA ASP A 158 2.53 -1.82 -17.50
C ASP A 158 4.04 -2.03 -17.76
N ALA A 159 4.86 -1.04 -17.40
CA ALA A 159 6.32 -1.12 -17.52
C ALA A 159 7.01 -1.82 -16.33
N THR A 160 6.32 -2.03 -15.22
CA THR A 160 6.90 -2.61 -14.00
C THR A 160 6.77 -4.12 -13.99
N ARG A 161 7.86 -4.79 -13.60
CA ARG A 161 7.90 -6.20 -13.22
C ARG A 161 8.49 -6.28 -11.82
N THR A 162 7.98 -7.22 -11.03
CA THR A 162 8.44 -7.43 -9.67
C THR A 162 8.39 -8.92 -9.32
N VAL A 163 9.35 -9.38 -8.55
CA VAL A 163 9.42 -10.75 -8.06
C VAL A 163 9.85 -10.71 -6.60
N GLY A 164 9.25 -11.57 -5.79
CA GLY A 164 9.60 -11.74 -4.38
C GLY A 164 10.36 -13.04 -4.16
N PHE A 165 11.32 -13.00 -3.23
CA PHE A 165 12.03 -14.18 -2.75
C PHE A 165 11.86 -14.26 -1.24
N ALA A 166 11.68 -15.48 -0.71
CA ALA A 166 11.66 -15.75 0.71
C ALA A 166 12.74 -16.76 1.05
N LEU A 167 13.57 -16.42 2.05
CA LEU A 167 14.61 -17.30 2.59
C LEU A 167 14.20 -17.96 3.89
N THR A 168 13.21 -17.39 4.57
CA THR A 168 12.62 -17.90 5.81
C THR A 168 11.14 -17.57 5.84
N PRO A 169 10.31 -18.41 6.49
CA PRO A 169 8.92 -18.07 6.72
C PRO A 169 8.76 -16.89 7.70
N CYS A 170 7.66 -16.17 7.56
CA CYS A 170 7.25 -15.16 8.53
C CYS A 170 6.42 -15.81 9.63
N ILE A 171 6.69 -15.43 10.89
CA ILE A 171 5.89 -15.82 12.04
C ILE A 171 5.03 -14.61 12.45
N ILE A 172 3.74 -14.71 12.21
CA ILE A 172 2.79 -13.67 12.63
C ILE A 172 2.62 -13.79 14.15
N PRO A 173 2.86 -12.72 14.94
CA PRO A 173 2.82 -12.79 16.40
C PRO A 173 1.54 -13.38 16.97
N GLU A 174 0.39 -13.08 16.39
CA GLU A 174 -0.92 -13.56 16.83
C GLU A 174 -1.12 -15.06 16.58
N LYS A 175 -0.52 -15.62 15.53
CA LYS A 175 -0.62 -17.04 15.19
C LYS A 175 0.43 -17.88 15.88
N GLY A 176 1.58 -17.30 16.23
CA GLY A 176 2.70 -18.00 16.85
C GLY A 176 3.29 -19.14 16.01
N ALA A 177 2.95 -19.22 14.72
CA ALA A 177 3.37 -20.26 13.79
C ALA A 177 3.78 -19.63 12.44
N PRO A 178 4.68 -20.31 11.70
CA PRO A 178 5.05 -19.90 10.35
C PRO A 178 3.82 -19.82 9.43
N ASN A 179 3.80 -18.83 8.52
CA ASN A 179 2.74 -18.67 7.53
C ASN A 179 2.91 -19.56 6.29
N PHE A 180 4.09 -20.16 6.12
CA PHE A 180 4.41 -21.19 5.12
C PHE A 180 5.61 -22.00 5.60
N GLU A 181 5.95 -23.08 4.90
CA GLU A 181 7.09 -23.92 5.23
C GLU A 181 8.17 -23.83 4.15
N LEU A 182 9.44 -23.80 4.58
CA LEU A 182 10.64 -23.95 3.76
C LEU A 182 11.57 -24.95 4.45
N GLY A 183 12.20 -25.81 3.66
CA GLY A 183 13.25 -26.70 4.12
C GLY A 183 14.53 -25.94 4.49
N GLU A 184 15.44 -26.63 5.17
CA GLU A 184 16.77 -26.11 5.44
C GLU A 184 17.53 -25.87 4.12
N ASN A 185 18.13 -24.68 3.96
CA ASN A 185 18.79 -24.24 2.71
C ASN A 185 17.87 -24.17 1.47
N GLU A 186 16.59 -23.95 1.66
CA GLU A 186 15.66 -23.67 0.58
C GLU A 186 15.27 -22.19 0.52
N MET A 187 14.83 -21.78 -0.66
CA MET A 187 14.20 -20.49 -0.92
C MET A 187 12.94 -20.65 -1.76
N ALA A 188 12.00 -19.75 -1.58
CA ALA A 188 10.81 -19.63 -2.42
C ALA A 188 10.91 -18.43 -3.34
N MET A 189 10.39 -18.55 -4.57
CA MET A 189 10.31 -17.47 -5.56
C MET A 189 8.88 -17.22 -6.00
N GLY A 190 8.53 -15.94 -6.18
CA GLY A 190 7.21 -15.49 -6.64
C GLY A 190 6.13 -15.53 -5.57
N MET A 191 6.53 -15.66 -4.31
CA MET A 191 5.62 -15.70 -3.17
C MET A 191 4.94 -14.35 -2.94
N GLY A 192 3.66 -14.40 -2.53
CA GLY A 192 2.91 -13.22 -2.13
C GLY A 192 3.31 -12.71 -0.75
N ILE A 193 2.99 -11.45 -0.45
CA ILE A 193 3.42 -10.76 0.80
C ILE A 193 2.79 -11.36 2.05
N HIS A 194 1.66 -12.06 1.94
CA HIS A 194 0.99 -12.74 3.07
C HIS A 194 1.35 -14.23 3.15
N GLY A 195 2.31 -14.70 2.33
CA GLY A 195 2.69 -16.11 2.23
C GLY A 195 1.86 -16.90 1.21
N GLU A 196 1.21 -16.22 0.27
CA GLU A 196 0.53 -16.89 -0.84
C GLU A 196 1.55 -17.69 -1.67
N PRO A 197 1.19 -18.89 -2.16
CA PRO A 197 2.12 -19.77 -2.84
C PRO A 197 2.88 -19.10 -3.97
N GLY A 198 4.20 -19.33 -4.01
CA GLY A 198 5.07 -18.90 -5.08
C GLY A 198 4.98 -19.81 -6.31
N ILE A 199 5.87 -19.54 -7.27
CA ILE A 199 5.96 -20.31 -8.52
C ILE A 199 7.04 -21.40 -8.44
N TRP A 200 7.93 -21.32 -7.46
CA TRP A 200 9.05 -22.25 -7.32
C TRP A 200 9.61 -22.25 -5.90
N ASN A 201 9.97 -23.45 -5.41
CA ASN A 201 10.77 -23.66 -4.21
C ASN A 201 11.96 -24.53 -4.55
N GLY A 202 13.12 -24.28 -3.96
CA GLY A 202 14.32 -25.06 -4.17
C GLY A 202 15.55 -24.51 -3.45
N PRO A 203 16.74 -25.03 -3.74
CA PRO A 203 17.98 -24.65 -3.06
C PRO A 203 18.23 -23.15 -3.10
N ILE A 204 18.79 -22.59 -2.02
CA ILE A 204 19.21 -21.20 -1.96
C ILE A 204 20.22 -20.93 -3.09
N LYS A 205 19.99 -19.85 -3.80
CA LYS A 205 20.85 -19.36 -4.88
C LYS A 205 21.60 -18.11 -4.44
N THR A 206 22.71 -17.84 -5.10
CA THR A 206 23.47 -16.59 -4.94
C THR A 206 22.69 -15.41 -5.49
N ALA A 207 23.04 -14.20 -5.09
CA ALA A 207 22.42 -12.98 -5.62
C ALA A 207 22.59 -12.86 -7.15
N ASP A 208 23.73 -13.28 -7.70
CA ASP A 208 23.99 -13.25 -9.14
C ASP A 208 23.15 -14.27 -9.92
N GLU A 209 22.80 -15.42 -9.30
CA GLU A 209 21.91 -16.40 -9.94
C GLU A 209 20.44 -15.99 -9.89
N ILE A 210 20.09 -15.08 -8.96
CA ILE A 210 18.73 -14.56 -8.79
C ILE A 210 18.47 -13.39 -9.75
N ALA A 211 19.48 -12.55 -10.01
CA ALA A 211 19.39 -11.36 -10.84
C ALA A 211 19.43 -11.68 -12.34
#